data_949320000b5ff77df37b25616bca74e8
#
_entry.id   949320000b5ff77df37b25616bca74e8
#
_cell.length_a   1.000
_cell.length_b   1.000
_cell.length_c   1.000
_cell.angle_alpha   90.00
_cell.angle_beta   90.00
_cell.angle_gamma   90.00
#
_symmetry.space_group_name_H-M   'P 1'
#
loop_
_entity.id
_entity.type
_entity.pdbx_description
1 polymer ?
#
loop_
_entity_poly.entity_id
_entity_poly.type
_entity_poly.pdbx_seq_one_letter_code
_entity_poly.pdbx_strand_id
1 'polypeptide(L)'
;MKTYLEIQVPLRYDAAWFDELRCGCQHTGIKWQTGFYHITMVFVDKTPTDVDLRPLLEKYLNRYSAPTLTFDKLDAFTTMSGMHIIYLTATEIPMSFLSLIEDIRSDMKDAGCIIDSPFRLHVTLGRIKASVIQLASVQEMTKKVSLPAFSLTLEDVDYRVFRGETIYEIKLKV
;
A
#
# COMPACT_ATOMS: atom_id res chain seq x y z
N MET A 1 14.71 9.56 -10.97
CA MET A 1 13.61 8.62 -11.32
C MET A 1 12.76 8.41 -10.08
N LYS A 2 11.43 8.33 -10.19
CA LYS A 2 10.54 7.94 -9.08
C LYS A 2 10.43 6.42 -9.02
N THR A 3 10.59 5.86 -7.83
CA THR A 3 10.47 4.43 -7.60
C THR A 3 9.67 4.15 -6.34
N TYR A 4 9.28 2.92 -6.12
CA TYR A 4 8.68 2.49 -4.88
C TYR A 4 8.96 1.02 -4.57
N LEU A 5 9.07 0.74 -3.28
CA LEU A 5 9.12 -0.60 -2.73
C LEU A 5 7.70 -0.93 -2.25
N GLU A 6 7.16 -2.03 -2.74
CA GLU A 6 5.81 -2.47 -2.37
C GLU A 6 5.80 -3.94 -1.98
N ILE A 7 4.88 -4.32 -1.10
CA ILE A 7 4.58 -5.71 -0.77
C ILE A 7 3.18 -6.06 -1.29
N GLN A 8 3.07 -7.17 -2.00
CA GLN A 8 1.82 -7.61 -2.59
C GLN A 8 0.86 -8.12 -1.50
N VAL A 9 -0.42 -7.84 -1.67
CA VAL A 9 -1.49 -8.29 -0.79
C VAL A 9 -2.41 -9.22 -1.57
N PRO A 10 -2.43 -10.54 -1.26
CA PRO A 10 -3.25 -11.52 -1.98
C PRO A 10 -4.73 -11.42 -1.56
N LEU A 11 -5.35 -10.29 -1.87
CA LEU A 11 -6.72 -9.99 -1.52
C LEU A 11 -7.70 -10.71 -2.45
N ARG A 12 -8.76 -11.28 -1.87
CA ARG A 12 -9.82 -11.95 -2.62
C ARG A 12 -10.89 -10.96 -3.06
N TYR A 13 -11.23 -11.00 -4.35
CA TYR A 13 -12.26 -10.15 -4.95
C TYR A 13 -13.69 -10.56 -4.59
N ASP A 14 -13.89 -11.82 -4.23
CA ASP A 14 -15.18 -12.45 -3.95
C ASP A 14 -15.62 -12.38 -2.48
N ALA A 15 -14.90 -11.59 -1.67
CA ALA A 15 -15.26 -11.38 -0.28
C ALA A 15 -16.58 -10.59 -0.15
N ALA A 16 -17.49 -11.04 0.69
CA ALA A 16 -18.81 -10.41 0.89
C ALA A 16 -18.72 -8.93 1.28
N TRP A 17 -17.76 -8.56 2.15
CA TRP A 17 -17.54 -7.17 2.55
C TRP A 17 -17.14 -6.28 1.36
N PHE A 18 -16.42 -6.84 0.38
CA PHE A 18 -16.02 -6.09 -0.80
C PHE A 18 -17.19 -5.83 -1.75
N ASP A 19 -18.10 -6.80 -1.87
CA ASP A 19 -19.36 -6.61 -2.61
C ASP A 19 -20.25 -5.58 -1.93
N GLU A 20 -20.34 -5.61 -0.60
CA GLU A 20 -21.05 -4.60 0.19
C GLU A 20 -20.49 -3.19 -0.04
N LEU A 21 -19.14 -3.04 -0.03
CA LEU A 21 -18.46 -1.78 -0.33
C LEU A 21 -18.80 -1.31 -1.76
N ARG A 22 -18.74 -2.18 -2.75
CA ARG A 22 -19.08 -1.86 -4.15
C ARG A 22 -20.52 -1.38 -4.28
N CYS A 23 -21.46 -2.06 -3.62
CA CYS A 23 -22.87 -1.65 -3.61
C CYS A 23 -23.04 -0.27 -2.96
N GLY A 24 -22.39 -0.02 -1.84
CA GLY A 24 -22.46 1.27 -1.13
C GLY A 24 -21.88 2.45 -1.92
N CYS A 25 -20.96 2.17 -2.83
CA CYS A 25 -20.29 3.19 -3.68
C CYS A 25 -20.92 3.28 -5.08
N GLN A 26 -22.05 2.64 -5.36
CA GLN A 26 -22.74 2.81 -6.63
C GLN A 26 -23.08 4.29 -6.87
N HIS A 27 -23.01 4.72 -8.12
CA HIS A 27 -23.30 6.10 -8.55
C HIS A 27 -22.27 7.16 -8.14
N THR A 28 -21.14 6.78 -7.52
CA THR A 28 -20.08 7.74 -7.12
C THR A 28 -19.04 7.98 -8.22
N GLY A 29 -19.07 7.23 -9.31
CA GLY A 29 -18.05 7.27 -10.35
C GLY A 29 -16.69 6.70 -9.89
N ILE A 30 -16.68 5.86 -8.88
CA ILE A 30 -15.48 5.19 -8.38
C ILE A 30 -14.82 4.34 -9.45
N LYS A 31 -13.50 4.39 -9.51
CA LYS A 31 -12.67 3.45 -10.26
C LYS A 31 -12.04 2.47 -9.29
N TRP A 32 -12.47 1.22 -9.35
CA TRP A 32 -11.90 0.15 -8.53
C TRP A 32 -10.50 -0.23 -9.01
N GLN A 33 -9.64 -0.59 -8.04
CA GLN A 33 -8.33 -1.16 -8.34
C GLN A 33 -8.54 -2.52 -9.00
N THR A 34 -7.84 -2.75 -10.10
CA THR A 34 -7.80 -4.02 -10.83
C THR A 34 -6.37 -4.55 -10.87
N GLY A 35 -6.21 -5.85 -11.06
CA GLY A 35 -4.90 -6.49 -11.06
C GLY A 35 -4.52 -6.96 -9.66
N PHE A 36 -3.36 -6.56 -9.17
CA PHE A 36 -2.90 -6.93 -7.83
C PHE A 36 -3.03 -5.76 -6.84
N TYR A 37 -3.19 -6.13 -5.57
CA TYR A 37 -3.20 -5.18 -4.46
C TYR A 37 -1.83 -5.15 -3.78
N HIS A 38 -1.46 -4.01 -3.23
CA HIS A 38 -0.16 -3.83 -2.58
C HIS A 38 -0.23 -2.80 -1.46
N ILE A 39 0.77 -2.86 -0.58
CA ILE A 39 1.10 -1.82 0.37
C ILE A 39 2.40 -1.18 -0.11
N THR A 40 2.42 0.13 -0.32
CA THR A 40 3.66 0.84 -0.58
C THR A 40 4.43 0.99 0.72
N MET A 41 5.54 0.28 0.85
CA MET A 41 6.44 0.34 2.00
C MET A 41 7.26 1.63 1.98
N VAL A 42 7.84 1.94 0.82
CA VAL A 42 8.63 3.16 0.62
C VAL A 42 8.31 3.75 -0.75
N PHE A 43 7.88 4.99 -0.78
CA PHE A 43 7.78 5.78 -2.00
C PHE A 43 9.00 6.70 -2.11
N VAL A 44 9.75 6.60 -3.21
CA VAL A 44 10.97 7.36 -3.44
C VAL A 44 10.69 8.43 -4.49
N ASP A 45 10.69 9.69 -4.09
CA ASP A 45 10.42 10.83 -4.99
C ASP A 45 11.55 11.01 -6.01
N LYS A 46 12.78 10.74 -5.60
CA LYS A 46 13.94 10.77 -6.48
C LYS A 46 14.96 9.71 -6.09
N THR A 47 15.21 8.78 -7.00
CA THR A 47 16.29 7.79 -6.92
C THR A 47 17.49 8.31 -7.69
N PRO A 48 18.72 8.30 -7.15
CA PRO A 48 19.94 8.58 -7.92
C PRO A 48 20.08 7.60 -9.08
N THR A 49 20.67 8.06 -10.20
CA THR A 49 20.81 7.24 -11.41
C THR A 49 21.97 6.26 -11.38
N ASP A 50 22.93 6.52 -10.50
CA ASP A 50 24.21 5.82 -10.35
C ASP A 50 24.26 4.89 -9.12
N VAL A 51 23.14 4.74 -8.43
CA VAL A 51 23.04 3.89 -7.23
C VAL A 51 22.22 2.64 -7.52
N ASP A 52 22.82 1.47 -7.32
CA ASP A 52 22.08 0.21 -7.28
C ASP A 52 21.58 -0.07 -5.85
N LEU A 53 20.28 -0.03 -5.66
CA LEU A 53 19.66 -0.25 -4.36
C LEU A 53 19.42 -1.73 -4.03
N ARG A 54 19.67 -2.66 -4.96
CA ARG A 54 19.44 -4.11 -4.70
C ARG A 54 20.23 -4.63 -3.50
N PRO A 55 21.55 -4.35 -3.36
CA PRO A 55 22.30 -4.86 -2.20
C PRO A 55 21.75 -4.35 -0.86
N LEU A 56 21.26 -3.11 -0.85
CA LEU A 56 20.59 -2.52 0.32
C LEU A 56 19.29 -3.26 0.63
N LEU A 57 18.44 -3.49 -0.37
CA LEU A 57 17.18 -4.21 -0.18
C LEU A 57 17.41 -5.66 0.24
N GLU A 58 18.37 -6.35 -0.37
CA GLU A 58 18.74 -7.72 -0.02
C GLU A 58 19.25 -7.85 1.43
N LYS A 59 19.99 -6.87 1.92
CA LYS A 59 20.47 -6.81 3.32
C LYS A 59 19.34 -6.99 4.32
N TYR A 60 18.19 -6.37 4.04
CA TYR A 60 17.02 -6.41 4.91
C TYR A 60 16.08 -7.58 4.57
N LEU A 61 15.67 -7.68 3.32
CA LEU A 61 14.57 -8.55 2.91
C LEU A 61 14.94 -10.04 2.93
N ASN A 62 16.20 -10.41 2.66
CA ASN A 62 16.64 -11.79 2.74
C ASN A 62 16.62 -12.39 4.16
N ARG A 63 16.59 -11.53 5.18
CA ARG A 63 16.62 -11.94 6.60
C ARG A 63 15.28 -11.75 7.28
N TYR A 64 14.35 -11.07 6.63
CA TYR A 64 13.05 -10.75 7.19
C TYR A 64 12.06 -11.87 6.88
N SER A 65 11.32 -12.32 7.90
CA SER A 65 10.22 -13.26 7.70
C SER A 65 8.98 -12.55 7.19
N ALA A 66 8.23 -13.21 6.33
CA ALA A 66 6.99 -12.69 5.76
C ALA A 66 6.04 -12.21 6.88
N PRO A 67 5.63 -10.94 6.89
CA PRO A 67 4.76 -10.42 7.93
C PRO A 67 3.33 -10.95 7.76
N THR A 68 2.67 -11.24 8.88
CA THR A 68 1.23 -11.47 8.90
C THR A 68 0.55 -10.20 9.41
N LEU A 69 -0.30 -9.62 8.57
CA LEU A 69 -1.09 -8.44 8.90
C LEU A 69 -2.56 -8.81 9.08
N THR A 70 -3.19 -8.27 10.11
CA THR A 70 -4.63 -8.42 10.33
C THR A 70 -5.33 -7.15 9.86
N PHE A 71 -6.09 -7.26 8.78
CA PHE A 71 -6.87 -6.18 8.22
C PHE A 71 -8.24 -6.13 8.88
N ASP A 72 -8.62 -4.99 9.42
CA ASP A 72 -9.82 -4.83 10.22
C ASP A 72 -10.53 -3.49 10.01
N LYS A 73 -10.04 -2.65 9.11
CA LYS A 73 -10.59 -1.31 8.90
C LYS A 73 -10.59 -0.88 7.43
N LEU A 74 -11.71 -0.28 7.04
CA LEU A 74 -11.85 0.49 5.79
C LEU A 74 -11.87 1.98 6.12
N ASP A 75 -11.21 2.79 5.30
CA ASP A 75 -11.20 4.24 5.46
C ASP A 75 -10.94 4.93 4.10
N ALA A 76 -10.92 6.26 4.10
CA ALA A 76 -10.61 7.04 2.92
C ALA A 76 -9.80 8.30 3.27
N PHE A 77 -8.94 8.72 2.36
CA PHE A 77 -8.23 10.00 2.45
C PHE A 77 -8.18 10.70 1.09
N THR A 78 -7.88 11.99 1.10
CA THR A 78 -7.71 12.78 -0.14
C THR A 78 -6.23 12.95 -0.45
N THR A 79 -5.86 12.67 -1.70
CA THR A 79 -4.50 12.95 -2.22
C THR A 79 -4.35 14.42 -2.60
N MET A 80 -3.13 14.92 -2.69
CA MET A 80 -2.83 16.26 -3.19
C MET A 80 -3.32 16.48 -4.63
N SER A 81 -3.46 15.42 -5.42
CA SER A 81 -3.99 15.47 -6.79
C SER A 81 -5.52 15.53 -6.86
N GLY A 82 -6.21 15.65 -5.73
CA GLY A 82 -7.66 15.76 -5.68
C GLY A 82 -8.42 14.45 -5.92
N MET A 83 -7.85 13.34 -5.51
CA MET A 83 -8.50 12.02 -5.53
C MET A 83 -8.76 11.54 -4.11
N HIS A 84 -9.95 11.06 -3.83
CA HIS A 84 -10.23 10.25 -2.64
C HIS A 84 -9.79 8.82 -2.91
N ILE A 85 -9.00 8.26 -2.01
CA ILE A 85 -8.56 6.87 -2.01
C ILE A 85 -9.38 6.12 -0.97
N ILE A 86 -10.14 5.12 -1.39
CA ILE A 86 -10.75 4.13 -0.49
C ILE A 86 -9.73 3.01 -0.28
N TYR A 87 -9.45 2.67 0.94
CA TYR A 87 -8.41 1.70 1.27
C TYR A 87 -8.77 0.78 2.44
N LEU A 88 -8.17 -0.39 2.40
CA LEU A 88 -8.15 -1.35 3.50
C LEU A 88 -6.88 -1.10 4.33
N THR A 89 -6.99 -1.20 5.64
CA THR A 89 -5.86 -1.02 6.57
C THR A 89 -6.01 -1.92 7.81
N ALA A 90 -5.02 -1.83 8.69
CA ALA A 90 -4.99 -2.53 9.98
C ALA A 90 -4.93 -1.50 11.11
N THR A 91 -5.67 -1.73 12.19
CA THR A 91 -5.60 -0.92 13.40
C THR A 91 -4.27 -1.12 14.12
N GLU A 92 -3.77 -2.37 14.14
CA GLU A 92 -2.48 -2.72 14.71
C GLU A 92 -1.50 -3.17 13.62
N ILE A 93 -0.31 -2.59 13.63
CA ILE A 93 0.76 -2.93 12.69
C ILE A 93 1.91 -3.53 13.51
N PRO A 94 2.43 -4.74 13.14
CA PRO A 94 3.56 -5.33 13.84
C PRO A 94 4.76 -4.39 13.88
N MET A 95 5.33 -4.18 15.06
CA MET A 95 6.49 -3.30 15.24
C MET A 95 7.69 -3.71 14.39
N SER A 96 7.88 -5.03 14.19
CA SER A 96 8.93 -5.55 13.30
C SER A 96 8.76 -5.08 11.85
N PHE A 97 7.51 -4.98 11.38
CA PHE A 97 7.22 -4.48 10.03
C PHE A 97 7.48 -2.97 9.92
N LEU A 98 7.07 -2.20 10.93
CA LEU A 98 7.35 -0.75 10.98
C LEU A 98 8.85 -0.47 11.04
N SER A 99 9.60 -1.21 11.89
CA SER A 99 11.06 -1.07 12.01
C SER A 99 11.76 -1.42 10.70
N LEU A 100 11.36 -2.49 10.03
CA LEU A 100 11.91 -2.85 8.71
C LEU A 100 11.76 -1.71 7.70
N ILE A 101 10.57 -1.13 7.62
CA ILE A 101 10.28 -0.02 6.69
C ILE A 101 11.15 1.19 7.02
N GLU A 102 11.27 1.55 8.30
CA GLU A 102 12.03 2.72 8.71
C GLU A 102 13.54 2.54 8.50
N ASP A 103 14.08 1.35 8.78
CA ASP A 103 15.48 1.02 8.53
C ASP A 103 15.81 1.10 7.03
N ILE A 104 14.96 0.53 6.17
CA ILE A 104 15.12 0.62 4.71
C ILE A 104 15.04 2.09 4.26
N ARG A 105 14.08 2.87 4.76
CA ARG A 105 13.94 4.30 4.43
C ARG A 105 15.18 5.10 4.82
N SER A 106 15.72 4.85 6.01
CA SER A 106 16.92 5.50 6.51
C SER A 106 18.13 5.22 5.60
N ASP A 107 18.41 3.94 5.34
CA ASP A 107 19.52 3.54 4.49
C ASP A 107 19.36 4.03 3.04
N MET A 108 18.13 4.07 2.50
CA MET A 108 17.86 4.64 1.18
C MET A 108 18.13 6.16 1.14
N LYS A 109 17.79 6.91 2.21
CA LYS A 109 18.14 8.34 2.33
C LYS A 109 19.65 8.54 2.38
N ASP A 110 20.36 7.72 3.15
CA ASP A 110 21.82 7.76 3.25
C ASP A 110 22.48 7.43 1.89
N ALA A 111 21.83 6.61 1.07
CA ALA A 111 22.23 6.36 -0.33
C ALA A 111 21.85 7.49 -1.30
N GLY A 112 21.31 8.61 -0.81
CA GLY A 112 20.99 9.79 -1.61
C GLY A 112 19.57 9.81 -2.21
N CYS A 113 18.69 8.91 -1.79
CA CYS A 113 17.29 8.95 -2.21
C CYS A 113 16.53 10.08 -1.51
N ILE A 114 15.63 10.74 -2.22
CA ILE A 114 14.68 11.70 -1.65
C ILE A 114 13.37 10.97 -1.34
N ILE A 115 12.98 10.96 -0.06
CA ILE A 115 11.79 10.28 0.44
C ILE A 115 11.05 11.25 1.36
N ASP A 116 10.06 11.93 0.82
CA ASP A 116 9.32 12.99 1.52
C ASP A 116 8.05 12.45 2.20
N SER A 117 7.42 11.42 1.62
CA SER A 117 6.18 10.87 2.13
C SER A 117 6.40 9.96 3.34
N PRO A 118 5.66 10.14 4.44
CA PRO A 118 5.68 9.19 5.55
C PRO A 118 5.03 7.85 5.14
N PHE A 119 5.39 6.77 5.84
CA PHE A 119 4.71 5.50 5.67
C PHE A 119 3.26 5.60 6.17
N ARG A 120 2.35 5.05 5.38
CA ARG A 120 0.95 4.83 5.77
C ARG A 120 0.53 3.45 5.28
N LEU A 121 0.10 2.58 6.20
CA LEU A 121 -0.43 1.29 5.80
C LEU A 121 -1.78 1.48 5.12
N HIS A 122 -1.82 1.27 3.82
CA HIS A 122 -3.05 1.30 3.04
C HIS A 122 -2.95 0.38 1.82
N VAL A 123 -4.02 -0.38 1.59
CA VAL A 123 -4.24 -1.14 0.36
C VAL A 123 -5.32 -0.42 -0.43
N THR A 124 -4.95 0.21 -1.51
CA THR A 124 -5.91 0.95 -2.36
C THR A 124 -6.94 -0.01 -2.96
N LEU A 125 -8.20 0.24 -2.69
CA LEU A 125 -9.33 -0.51 -3.27
C LEU A 125 -9.98 0.23 -4.44
N GLY A 126 -10.09 1.56 -4.33
CA GLY A 126 -10.72 2.38 -5.35
C GLY A 126 -10.37 3.85 -5.23
N ARG A 127 -10.69 4.60 -6.29
CA ARG A 127 -10.40 6.04 -6.42
C ARG A 127 -11.63 6.79 -6.92
N ILE A 128 -11.94 7.92 -6.26
CA ILE A 128 -13.05 8.81 -6.63
C ILE A 128 -12.49 10.23 -6.77
N LYS A 129 -12.93 10.99 -7.76
CA LYS A 129 -12.55 12.41 -7.86
C LYS A 129 -13.17 13.20 -6.68
N ALA A 130 -12.34 13.96 -5.97
CA ALA A 130 -12.79 14.79 -4.84
C ALA A 130 -13.81 15.89 -5.25
N SER A 131 -13.83 16.26 -6.53
CA SER A 131 -14.82 17.20 -7.08
C SER A 131 -16.25 16.62 -7.19
N VAL A 132 -16.41 15.29 -7.08
CA VAL A 132 -17.71 14.60 -7.25
C VAL A 132 -18.42 14.43 -5.92
N ILE A 133 -17.66 14.17 -4.84
CA ILE A 133 -18.19 13.82 -3.52
C ILE A 133 -17.26 14.32 -2.43
N GLN A 134 -17.79 14.65 -1.26
CA GLN A 134 -16.98 15.05 -0.10
C GLN A 134 -16.33 13.84 0.58
N LEU A 135 -15.13 14.02 1.12
CA LEU A 135 -14.40 12.96 1.83
C LEU A 135 -15.21 12.35 2.99
N ALA A 136 -15.90 13.19 3.77
CA ALA A 136 -16.73 12.71 4.89
C ALA A 136 -17.82 11.73 4.41
N SER A 137 -18.42 11.98 3.25
CA SER A 137 -19.42 11.06 2.67
C SER A 137 -18.81 9.74 2.26
N VAL A 138 -17.59 9.76 1.69
CA VAL A 138 -16.87 8.52 1.35
C VAL A 138 -16.51 7.73 2.61
N GLN A 139 -16.05 8.39 3.67
CA GLN A 139 -15.75 7.77 4.95
C GLN A 139 -16.99 7.16 5.61
N GLU A 140 -18.15 7.82 5.51
CA GLU A 140 -19.40 7.23 5.99
C GLU A 140 -19.83 5.97 5.20
N MET A 141 -19.57 5.93 3.90
CA MET A 141 -19.78 4.72 3.10
C MET A 141 -18.91 3.56 3.59
N THR A 142 -17.63 3.81 3.88
CA THR A 142 -16.71 2.76 4.38
C THR A 142 -17.12 2.25 5.75
N LYS A 143 -17.61 3.10 6.64
CA LYS A 143 -18.06 2.73 7.99
C LYS A 143 -19.31 1.83 8.01
N LYS A 144 -20.13 1.90 6.96
CA LYS A 144 -21.34 1.07 6.85
C LYS A 144 -21.06 -0.37 6.45
N VAL A 145 -19.85 -0.65 5.94
CA VAL A 145 -19.46 -2.01 5.53
C VAL A 145 -19.10 -2.84 6.75
N SER A 146 -19.69 -4.04 6.83
CA SER A 146 -19.35 -5.02 7.85
C SER A 146 -18.08 -5.78 7.44
N LEU A 147 -16.93 -5.30 7.87
CA LEU A 147 -15.63 -5.91 7.60
C LEU A 147 -15.25 -6.87 8.75
N PRO A 148 -15.30 -8.18 8.56
CA PRO A 148 -14.71 -9.10 9.52
C PRO A 148 -13.19 -8.99 9.46
N ALA A 149 -12.52 -8.95 10.61
CA ALA A 149 -11.07 -8.97 10.66
C ALA A 149 -10.53 -10.27 10.02
N PHE A 150 -9.52 -10.15 9.19
CA PHE A 150 -8.85 -11.29 8.55
C PHE A 150 -7.35 -11.06 8.44
N SER A 151 -6.58 -12.14 8.48
CA SER A 151 -5.11 -12.08 8.44
C SER A 151 -4.59 -12.64 7.13
N LEU A 152 -3.55 -11.97 6.59
CA LEU A 152 -2.82 -12.41 5.42
C LEU A 152 -1.32 -12.38 5.72
N THR A 153 -0.61 -13.41 5.28
CA THR A 153 0.86 -13.44 5.24
C THR A 153 1.30 -12.87 3.90
N LEU A 154 2.19 -11.87 3.93
CA LEU A 154 2.63 -11.14 2.75
C LEU A 154 4.04 -11.56 2.38
N GLU A 155 4.23 -12.18 1.22
CA GLU A 155 5.49 -12.81 0.84
C GLU A 155 6.23 -12.07 -0.28
N ASP A 156 5.49 -11.50 -1.23
CA ASP A 156 6.07 -10.99 -2.47
C ASP A 156 6.33 -9.48 -2.38
N VAL A 157 7.59 -9.09 -2.52
CA VAL A 157 8.05 -7.70 -2.46
C VAL A 157 8.63 -7.29 -3.81
N ASP A 158 8.17 -6.17 -4.34
CA ASP A 158 8.59 -5.60 -5.61
C ASP A 158 9.24 -4.23 -5.40
N TYR A 159 10.39 -4.01 -6.02
CA TYR A 159 10.96 -2.69 -6.22
C TYR A 159 10.78 -2.27 -7.67
N ARG A 160 10.07 -1.18 -7.92
CA ARG A 160 9.61 -0.80 -9.26
C ARG A 160 9.79 0.68 -9.57
N VAL A 161 9.85 0.97 -10.86
CA VAL A 161 9.67 2.34 -11.38
C VAL A 161 8.21 2.78 -11.20
N PHE A 162 7.98 4.00 -10.79
CA PHE A 162 6.64 4.56 -10.67
C PHE A 162 5.91 4.51 -12.02
N ARG A 163 4.79 3.80 -12.08
CA ARG A 163 4.01 3.52 -13.30
C ARG A 163 4.81 2.79 -14.40
N GLY A 164 5.86 2.09 -14.02
CA GLY A 164 6.77 1.40 -14.93
C GLY A 164 6.99 -0.06 -14.55
N GLU A 165 8.10 -0.59 -15.03
CA GLU A 165 8.50 -1.98 -14.85
C GLU A 165 9.00 -2.27 -13.44
N THR A 166 8.96 -3.53 -13.05
CA THR A 166 9.61 -4.05 -11.85
C THR A 166 11.11 -4.16 -12.12
N ILE A 167 11.90 -3.57 -11.22
CA ILE A 167 13.36 -3.58 -11.27
C ILE A 167 13.90 -4.83 -10.57
N TYR A 168 13.25 -5.21 -9.45
CA TYR A 168 13.69 -6.28 -8.57
C TYR A 168 12.52 -6.87 -7.81
N GLU A 169 12.51 -8.20 -7.70
CA GLU A 169 11.50 -8.97 -6.96
C GLU A 169 12.19 -9.84 -5.92
N ILE A 170 11.59 -9.96 -4.75
CA ILE A 170 12.05 -10.87 -3.71
C ILE A 170 10.88 -11.53 -3.02
N LYS A 171 11.03 -12.82 -2.75
CA LYS A 171 10.08 -13.57 -1.93
C LYS A 171 10.60 -13.70 -0.52
N LEU A 172 9.84 -13.21 0.46
CA LEU A 172 10.17 -13.32 1.87
C LEU A 172 10.02 -14.76 2.36
N LYS A 173 10.78 -15.11 3.38
CA LYS A 173 10.69 -16.44 3.99
C LYS A 173 9.44 -16.52 4.86
N VAL A 174 8.69 -17.61 4.72
CA VAL A 174 7.57 -17.96 5.60
C VAL A 174 8.07 -18.73 6.82
#